data_d755dae4ad87c2a74fc541c32d30fdf2
#
_entry.id   d755dae4ad87c2a74fc541c32d30fdf2
#
_cell.length_a   1.000
_cell.length_b   1.000
_cell.length_c   1.000
_cell.angle_alpha   90.00
_cell.angle_beta   90.00
_cell.angle_gamma   90.00
#
_symmetry.space_group_name_H-M   'P 1'
#
loop_
_entity.id
_entity.type
_entity.pdbx_description
1 polymer ?
#
loop_
_entity_poly.entity_id
_entity_poly.type
_entity_poly.pdbx_seq_one_letter_code
_entity_poly.pdbx_strand_id
1 'polypeptide(L)'
;ATDISTRTERNSTYKSSAMSTTTGLALSPRETPQSVSNVTMTRIEDEGITDMSEAMRKTTGITVIQNSGTTRFLSRGFYVDQIQEDGVSSTVSGGASGNPYRDAQSLTDLAIYDHIEVVRGPTGLTQSNGEPGGTINAVRKRPTVDFQASASAEAGSWDTYRTVGDISGSLNEAQTLRGRFVGILNKKGSFKDDVGEQSGTAYG
;
A
#
# COMPACT_ATOMS: atom_id res chain seq x y z
N ALA A 1 28.90 2.91 -8.01
CA ALA A 1 27.49 2.71 -8.40
C ALA A 1 26.65 3.11 -7.20
N THR A 2 25.81 4.11 -7.37
CA THR A 2 24.86 4.53 -6.32
C THR A 2 23.84 3.41 -6.22
N ASP A 3 23.73 2.80 -5.05
CA ASP A 3 22.74 1.76 -4.79
C ASP A 3 21.36 2.45 -4.77
N ILE A 4 20.62 2.34 -5.86
CA ILE A 4 19.32 2.97 -6.01
C ILE A 4 18.31 2.10 -5.26
N SER A 5 17.97 2.51 -4.06
CA SER A 5 17.00 1.81 -3.21
C SER A 5 15.58 2.31 -3.50
N THR A 6 14.64 1.38 -3.67
CA THR A 6 13.21 1.69 -3.74
C THR A 6 12.59 1.93 -2.36
N ARG A 7 13.30 1.66 -1.27
CA ARG A 7 12.81 1.85 0.10
C ARG A 7 12.56 3.31 0.39
N THR A 8 11.44 3.62 1.00
CA THR A 8 11.09 4.96 1.47
C THR A 8 11.12 5.10 3.00
N GLU A 9 11.17 3.99 3.70
CA GLU A 9 11.27 3.95 5.15
C GLU A 9 12.48 4.76 5.64
N ARG A 10 12.26 5.69 6.57
CA ARG A 10 13.27 6.59 7.18
C ARG A 10 13.96 7.57 6.24
N ASN A 11 13.46 7.78 5.06
CA ASN A 11 14.03 8.78 4.16
C ASN A 11 13.58 10.21 4.47
N SER A 12 12.61 10.40 5.37
CA SER A 12 12.03 11.70 5.76
C SER A 12 11.65 12.58 4.56
N THR A 13 11.27 11.95 3.45
CA THR A 13 10.90 12.65 2.21
C THR A 13 9.58 12.15 1.66
N TYR A 14 8.86 13.05 1.01
CA TYR A 14 7.64 12.72 0.25
C TYR A 14 7.95 12.25 -1.18
N LYS A 15 9.23 12.19 -1.56
CA LYS A 15 9.68 11.78 -2.88
C LYS A 15 10.45 10.48 -2.79
N SER A 16 10.08 9.52 -3.62
CA SER A 16 10.89 8.32 -3.81
C SER A 16 12.03 8.58 -4.78
N SER A 17 13.18 8.00 -4.50
CA SER A 17 14.34 8.03 -5.41
C SER A 17 14.19 7.03 -6.56
N ALA A 18 13.44 5.96 -6.37
CA ALA A 18 13.24 4.92 -7.38
C ALA A 18 11.89 4.22 -7.22
N MET A 19 11.44 3.61 -8.32
CA MET A 19 10.24 2.79 -8.44
C MET A 19 10.52 1.58 -9.31
N SER A 20 9.85 0.46 -9.07
CA SER A 20 10.08 -0.78 -9.83
C SER A 20 8.87 -1.30 -10.60
N THR A 21 7.66 -0.81 -10.31
CA THR A 21 6.41 -1.35 -10.88
C THR A 21 6.33 -1.26 -12.40
N THR A 22 6.97 -0.26 -13.02
CA THR A 22 6.86 -0.02 -14.47
C THR A 22 7.69 -0.96 -15.32
N THR A 23 8.89 -1.30 -14.86
CA THR A 23 9.89 -2.05 -15.65
C THR A 23 10.49 -3.25 -14.92
N GLY A 24 10.17 -3.43 -13.63
CA GLY A 24 10.85 -4.39 -12.77
C GLY A 24 12.27 -3.96 -12.34
N LEU A 25 12.75 -2.83 -12.84
CA LEU A 25 14.05 -2.25 -12.47
C LEU A 25 13.82 -1.04 -11.56
N ALA A 26 14.73 -0.82 -10.62
CA ALA A 26 14.71 0.36 -9.76
C ALA A 26 15.14 1.59 -10.57
N LEU A 27 14.17 2.30 -11.15
CA LEU A 27 14.36 3.51 -11.94
C LEU A 27 13.84 4.73 -11.19
N SER A 28 14.48 5.86 -11.37
CA SER A 28 13.94 7.13 -10.87
C SER A 28 12.64 7.50 -11.60
N PRO A 29 11.76 8.30 -11.00
CA PRO A 29 10.55 8.77 -11.66
C PRO A 29 10.81 9.53 -12.97
N ARG A 30 11.99 10.11 -13.13
CA ARG A 30 12.41 10.82 -14.36
C ARG A 30 12.82 9.88 -15.48
N GLU A 31 13.39 8.73 -15.14
CA GLU A 31 13.81 7.69 -16.09
C GLU A 31 12.66 6.75 -16.46
N THR A 32 11.55 6.84 -15.72
CA THR A 32 10.37 6.03 -15.97
C THR A 32 9.55 6.67 -17.10
N PRO A 33 9.32 5.98 -18.22
CA PRO A 33 8.62 6.56 -19.38
C PRO A 33 7.10 6.67 -19.21
N GLN A 34 6.59 6.56 -18.00
CA GLN A 34 5.17 6.59 -17.64
C GLN A 34 4.87 7.63 -16.58
N SER A 35 3.60 8.02 -16.48
CA SER A 35 3.14 8.92 -15.42
C SER A 35 3.04 8.15 -14.10
N VAL A 36 3.95 8.43 -13.19
CA VAL A 36 4.07 7.71 -11.91
C VAL A 36 3.89 8.64 -10.72
N SER A 37 3.41 8.08 -9.62
CA SER A 37 3.38 8.71 -8.30
C SER A 37 3.78 7.69 -7.25
N ASN A 38 4.39 8.16 -6.18
CA ASN A 38 4.74 7.35 -5.02
C ASN A 38 4.14 7.98 -3.76
N VAL A 39 3.48 7.17 -2.94
CA VAL A 39 3.04 7.56 -1.60
C VAL A 39 4.03 6.91 -0.64
N THR A 40 4.97 7.72 -0.15
CA THR A 40 6.06 7.26 0.72
C THR A 40 5.59 6.98 2.14
N MET A 41 6.39 6.22 2.89
CA MET A 41 6.14 5.93 4.30
C MET A 41 5.99 7.20 5.12
N THR A 42 6.88 8.18 4.95
CA THR A 42 6.82 9.48 5.64
C THR A 42 5.48 10.18 5.39
N ARG A 43 4.99 10.14 4.16
CA ARG A 43 3.71 10.75 3.83
C ARG A 43 2.54 10.00 4.47
N ILE A 44 2.60 8.66 4.50
CA ILE A 44 1.58 7.82 5.15
C ILE A 44 1.49 8.17 6.64
N GLU A 45 2.64 8.29 7.30
CA GLU A 45 2.72 8.60 8.73
C GLU A 45 2.30 10.04 9.05
N ASP A 46 2.85 11.02 8.36
CA ASP A 46 2.59 12.44 8.62
C ASP A 46 1.14 12.86 8.34
N GLU A 47 0.53 12.27 7.31
CA GLU A 47 -0.87 12.55 6.94
C GLU A 47 -1.87 11.62 7.65
N GLY A 48 -1.41 10.68 8.49
CA GLY A 48 -2.25 9.72 9.22
C GLY A 48 -3.06 8.81 8.30
N ILE A 49 -2.50 8.44 7.14
CA ILE A 49 -3.19 7.61 6.16
C ILE A 49 -3.20 6.15 6.64
N THR A 50 -4.37 5.58 6.84
CA THR A 50 -4.50 4.23 7.37
C THR A 50 -4.92 3.21 6.33
N ASP A 51 -5.62 3.62 5.29
CA ASP A 51 -6.14 2.72 4.26
C ASP A 51 -5.81 3.16 2.83
N MET A 52 -5.90 2.21 1.90
CA MET A 52 -5.59 2.42 0.48
C MET A 52 -6.51 3.46 -0.18
N SER A 53 -7.78 3.51 0.22
CA SER A 53 -8.74 4.46 -0.37
C SER A 53 -8.36 5.90 -0.04
N GLU A 54 -7.90 6.13 1.19
CA GLU A 54 -7.42 7.44 1.62
C GLU A 54 -6.14 7.84 0.90
N ALA A 55 -5.17 6.91 0.79
CA ALA A 55 -3.95 7.15 0.01
C ALA A 55 -4.26 7.53 -1.44
N MET A 56 -5.19 6.84 -2.06
CA MET A 56 -5.59 7.10 -3.45
C MET A 56 -6.35 8.42 -3.61
N ARG A 57 -7.19 8.82 -2.65
CA ARG A 57 -7.84 10.15 -2.66
C ARG A 57 -6.84 11.30 -2.64
N LYS A 58 -5.72 11.11 -1.97
CA LYS A 58 -4.62 12.09 -1.87
C LYS A 58 -3.61 11.97 -3.03
N THR A 59 -3.79 11.02 -3.94
CA THR A 59 -2.91 10.81 -5.09
C THR A 59 -3.44 11.52 -6.33
N THR A 60 -2.61 12.39 -6.91
CA THR A 60 -2.98 13.15 -8.11
C THR A 60 -3.32 12.23 -9.28
N GLY A 61 -4.45 12.51 -9.95
CA GLY A 61 -4.89 11.78 -11.14
C GLY A 61 -5.55 10.44 -10.87
N ILE A 62 -5.90 10.17 -9.61
CA ILE A 62 -6.74 9.04 -9.21
C ILE A 62 -8.06 9.57 -8.64
N THR A 63 -9.15 8.98 -9.09
CA THR A 63 -10.49 9.21 -8.56
C THR A 63 -10.95 7.96 -7.82
N VAL A 64 -11.43 8.13 -6.59
CA VAL A 64 -11.95 7.03 -5.76
C VAL A 64 -13.47 7.03 -5.83
N ILE A 65 -14.05 5.93 -6.28
CA ILE A 65 -15.50 5.70 -6.29
C ILE A 65 -15.82 4.65 -5.24
N GLN A 66 -16.73 5.00 -4.34
CA GLN A 66 -17.28 4.08 -3.36
C GLN A 66 -18.76 3.88 -3.64
N ASN A 67 -19.16 2.64 -3.85
CA ASN A 67 -20.56 2.27 -4.08
C ASN A 67 -20.87 0.94 -3.40
N SER A 68 -21.88 0.93 -2.56
CA SER A 68 -22.42 -0.27 -1.89
C SER A 68 -21.33 -1.16 -1.24
N GLY A 69 -20.37 -0.55 -0.55
CA GLY A 69 -19.28 -1.27 0.13
C GLY A 69 -18.08 -1.64 -0.78
N THR A 70 -18.17 -1.37 -2.08
CA THR A 70 -17.09 -1.61 -3.03
C THR A 70 -16.32 -0.33 -3.31
N THR A 71 -15.00 -0.38 -3.21
CA THR A 71 -14.13 0.75 -3.55
C THR A 71 -13.42 0.47 -4.88
N ARG A 72 -13.49 1.45 -5.79
CA ARG A 72 -12.85 1.39 -7.10
C ARG A 72 -12.02 2.63 -7.34
N PHE A 73 -10.92 2.44 -8.08
CA PHE A 73 -10.02 3.51 -8.48
C PHE A 73 -10.14 3.75 -9.97
N LEU A 74 -10.18 5.02 -10.36
CA LEU A 74 -10.16 5.44 -11.77
C LEU A 74 -8.95 6.32 -12.03
N SER A 75 -8.36 6.14 -13.19
CA SER A 75 -7.34 7.03 -13.74
C SER A 75 -7.67 7.35 -15.18
N ARG A 76 -7.69 8.64 -15.52
CA ARG A 76 -7.97 9.09 -16.90
C ARG A 76 -9.29 8.55 -17.48
N GLY A 77 -10.30 8.27 -16.63
CA GLY A 77 -11.59 7.73 -17.04
C GLY A 77 -11.68 6.21 -17.15
N PHE A 78 -10.58 5.50 -16.95
CA PHE A 78 -10.53 4.03 -16.95
C PHE A 78 -10.35 3.48 -15.54
N TYR A 79 -10.89 2.31 -15.28
CA TYR A 79 -10.68 1.63 -14.02
C TYR A 79 -9.22 1.19 -13.86
N VAL A 80 -8.70 1.30 -12.64
CA VAL A 80 -7.43 0.69 -12.24
C VAL A 80 -7.77 -0.69 -11.68
N ASP A 81 -7.63 -1.71 -12.49
CA ASP A 81 -7.97 -3.10 -12.19
C ASP A 81 -6.75 -3.91 -11.71
N GLN A 82 -5.55 -3.38 -11.91
CA GLN A 82 -4.32 -4.02 -11.49
C GLN A 82 -3.86 -3.47 -10.13
N ILE A 83 -4.20 -4.22 -9.07
CA ILE A 83 -3.70 -3.97 -7.73
C ILE A 83 -2.73 -5.09 -7.39
N GLN A 84 -1.51 -4.71 -7.01
CA GLN A 84 -0.41 -5.63 -6.75
C GLN A 84 0.12 -5.47 -5.34
N GLU A 85 0.66 -6.56 -4.81
CA GLU A 85 1.53 -6.57 -3.64
C GLU A 85 2.90 -7.11 -4.06
N ASP A 86 3.95 -6.31 -3.84
CA ASP A 86 5.33 -6.63 -4.25
C ASP A 86 5.45 -7.06 -5.72
N GLY A 87 4.65 -6.44 -6.61
CA GLY A 87 4.62 -6.74 -8.04
C GLY A 87 3.80 -7.97 -8.41
N VAL A 88 3.23 -8.68 -7.45
CA VAL A 88 2.34 -9.82 -7.70
C VAL A 88 0.89 -9.32 -7.69
N SER A 89 0.15 -9.64 -8.75
CA SER A 89 -1.25 -9.24 -8.85
C SER A 89 -2.09 -9.90 -7.76
N SER A 90 -2.62 -9.09 -6.86
CA SER A 90 -3.59 -9.52 -5.85
C SER A 90 -4.96 -9.65 -6.50
N THR A 91 -5.20 -10.80 -7.13
CA THR A 91 -6.49 -11.11 -7.71
C THR A 91 -7.37 -11.79 -6.69
N VAL A 92 -8.09 -11.03 -5.91
CA VAL A 92 -9.30 -11.59 -5.33
C VAL A 92 -10.33 -11.65 -6.45
N SER A 93 -10.56 -12.82 -6.98
CA SER A 93 -11.64 -13.07 -7.91
C SER A 93 -12.93 -12.67 -7.20
N GLY A 94 -13.50 -11.54 -7.59
CA GLY A 94 -14.74 -11.04 -7.03
C GLY A 94 -15.79 -12.13 -7.06
N GLY A 95 -16.50 -12.30 -5.96
CA GLY A 95 -17.48 -13.35 -5.78
C GLY A 95 -18.53 -13.42 -6.89
N ALA A 96 -19.31 -14.45 -6.86
CA ALA A 96 -20.33 -14.98 -7.74
C ALA A 96 -21.22 -14.08 -8.64
N SER A 97 -20.96 -12.78 -8.74
CA SER A 97 -21.72 -11.86 -9.59
C SER A 97 -21.06 -11.47 -10.91
N GLY A 98 -20.06 -12.21 -11.36
CA GLY A 98 -19.51 -12.06 -12.72
C GLY A 98 -18.90 -10.69 -13.05
N ASN A 99 -18.67 -9.86 -12.06
CA ASN A 99 -18.09 -8.54 -12.27
C ASN A 99 -16.56 -8.64 -12.13
N PRO A 100 -15.78 -8.41 -13.20
CA PRO A 100 -14.33 -8.57 -13.19
C PRO A 100 -13.60 -7.51 -12.37
N TYR A 101 -14.33 -6.59 -11.74
CA TYR A 101 -13.75 -5.51 -10.98
C TYR A 101 -13.32 -5.98 -9.60
N ARG A 102 -12.03 -5.93 -9.39
CA ARG A 102 -11.37 -6.34 -8.17
C ARG A 102 -11.66 -5.34 -7.06
N ASP A 103 -12.07 -5.87 -5.93
CA ASP A 103 -12.25 -5.05 -4.74
C ASP A 103 -10.90 -4.80 -4.10
N ALA A 104 -10.56 -3.54 -3.84
CA ALA A 104 -9.33 -3.15 -3.15
C ALA A 104 -9.34 -3.51 -1.65
N GLN A 105 -10.33 -4.23 -1.18
CA GLN A 105 -10.51 -4.57 0.25
C GLN A 105 -9.38 -5.42 0.84
N SER A 106 -8.61 -6.13 0.01
CA SER A 106 -7.46 -6.90 0.49
C SER A 106 -6.28 -6.05 0.97
N LEU A 107 -6.24 -4.77 0.59
CA LEU A 107 -5.21 -3.80 0.96
C LEU A 107 -5.76 -2.73 1.91
N THR A 108 -6.35 -3.15 3.01
CA THR A 108 -7.10 -2.26 3.89
C THR A 108 -6.23 -1.44 4.82
N ASP A 109 -5.15 -1.99 5.36
CA ASP A 109 -4.28 -1.27 6.30
C ASP A 109 -2.86 -1.11 5.76
N LEU A 110 -2.38 0.12 5.76
CA LEU A 110 -1.10 0.49 5.18
C LEU A 110 0.11 0.32 6.10
N ALA A 111 -0.08 -0.08 7.35
CA ALA A 111 1.01 -0.21 8.31
C ALA A 111 2.07 -1.26 7.93
N ILE A 112 1.70 -2.26 7.14
CA ILE A 112 2.62 -3.32 6.66
C ILE A 112 3.42 -2.91 5.42
N TYR A 113 3.05 -1.79 4.77
CA TYR A 113 3.69 -1.35 3.52
C TYR A 113 4.71 -0.25 3.76
N ASP A 114 5.79 -0.28 3.00
CA ASP A 114 6.83 0.76 2.97
C ASP A 114 6.36 1.94 2.11
N HIS A 115 5.73 1.66 0.97
CA HIS A 115 5.21 2.68 0.08
C HIS A 115 4.20 2.10 -0.91
N ILE A 116 3.51 3.01 -1.62
CA ILE A 116 2.60 2.65 -2.68
C ILE A 116 3.07 3.31 -3.97
N GLU A 117 3.30 2.50 -5.01
CA GLU A 117 3.62 2.96 -6.34
C GLU A 117 2.35 3.01 -7.20
N VAL A 118 2.09 4.13 -7.84
CA VAL A 118 0.94 4.31 -8.74
C VAL A 118 1.44 4.64 -10.13
N VAL A 119 1.16 3.77 -11.06
CA VAL A 119 1.46 3.94 -12.50
C VAL A 119 0.16 4.23 -13.22
N ARG A 120 0.09 5.34 -13.92
CA ARG A 120 -1.10 5.76 -14.67
C ARG A 120 -0.93 5.52 -16.17
N GLY A 121 -1.91 4.83 -16.74
CA GLY A 121 -1.89 4.45 -18.16
C GLY A 121 -1.45 2.99 -18.35
N PRO A 122 -1.36 2.53 -19.60
CA PRO A 122 -1.08 1.14 -19.91
C PRO A 122 0.31 0.72 -19.43
N THR A 123 0.40 -0.43 -18.77
CA THR A 123 1.62 -1.02 -18.18
C THR A 123 2.10 -2.24 -18.97
N GLY A 124 1.99 -2.21 -20.28
CA GLY A 124 2.20 -3.36 -21.17
C GLY A 124 3.57 -4.04 -21.10
N LEU A 125 4.59 -3.42 -20.49
CA LEU A 125 5.90 -4.06 -20.31
C LEU A 125 5.93 -5.08 -19.18
N THR A 126 5.13 -4.87 -18.15
CA THR A 126 5.12 -5.75 -16.95
C THR A 126 3.83 -6.53 -16.80
N GLN A 127 2.84 -6.23 -17.61
CA GLN A 127 1.52 -6.85 -17.55
C GLN A 127 0.94 -7.08 -18.94
N SER A 128 0.58 -8.31 -19.21
CA SER A 128 -0.03 -8.72 -20.47
C SER A 128 -1.56 -8.53 -20.50
N ASN A 129 -2.16 -8.14 -19.36
CA ASN A 129 -3.61 -8.12 -19.18
C ASN A 129 -4.00 -6.98 -18.22
N GLY A 130 -4.99 -6.17 -18.58
CA GLY A 130 -5.52 -5.11 -17.73
C GLY A 130 -6.12 -3.95 -18.52
N GLU A 131 -6.92 -3.16 -17.82
CA GLU A 131 -7.50 -1.91 -18.31
C GLU A 131 -6.42 -0.83 -18.45
N PRO A 132 -6.56 0.12 -19.38
CA PRO A 132 -5.56 1.17 -19.60
C PRO A 132 -5.52 2.26 -18.50
N GLY A 133 -6.24 2.05 -17.39
CA GLY A 133 -6.24 2.96 -16.24
C GLY A 133 -4.91 3.04 -15.52
N GLY A 134 -4.26 1.89 -15.34
CA GLY A 134 -2.97 1.83 -14.66
C GLY A 134 -2.84 0.70 -13.65
N THR A 135 -1.80 0.79 -12.83
CA THR A 135 -1.47 -0.21 -11.78
C THR A 135 -1.18 0.50 -10.47
N ILE A 136 -1.67 -0.07 -9.39
CA ILE A 136 -1.32 0.29 -8.01
C ILE A 136 -0.54 -0.88 -7.41
N ASN A 137 0.68 -0.64 -6.95
CA ASN A 137 1.51 -1.65 -6.32
C ASN A 137 1.85 -1.21 -4.89
N ALA A 138 1.44 -2.00 -3.92
CA ALA A 138 1.79 -1.82 -2.52
C ALA A 138 3.05 -2.64 -2.21
N VAL A 139 4.11 -1.97 -1.83
CA VAL A 139 5.41 -2.59 -1.53
C VAL A 139 5.53 -2.78 -0.03
N ARG A 140 5.72 -4.03 0.41
CA ARG A 140 5.80 -4.36 1.83
C ARG A 140 7.12 -3.89 2.45
N LYS A 141 7.04 -3.58 3.72
CA LYS A 141 8.22 -3.34 4.56
C LYS A 141 9.09 -4.59 4.59
N ARG A 142 10.40 -4.40 4.43
CA ARG A 142 11.38 -5.50 4.50
C ARG A 142 12.07 -5.54 5.85
N PRO A 143 12.53 -6.72 6.31
CA PRO A 143 13.34 -6.83 7.51
C PRO A 143 14.57 -5.94 7.46
N THR A 144 14.91 -5.33 8.59
CA THR A 144 16.05 -4.44 8.76
C THR A 144 17.27 -5.20 9.30
N VAL A 145 18.46 -4.64 9.11
CA VAL A 145 19.69 -5.18 9.69
C VAL A 145 19.74 -4.89 11.18
N ASP A 146 19.52 -3.64 11.54
CA ASP A 146 19.50 -3.19 12.92
C ASP A 146 18.17 -3.48 13.57
N PHE A 147 18.21 -3.76 14.87
CA PHE A 147 16.99 -3.96 15.65
C PHE A 147 16.17 -2.67 15.69
N GLN A 148 14.90 -2.80 15.41
CA GLN A 148 13.93 -1.72 15.41
C GLN A 148 12.63 -2.20 16.04
N ALA A 149 12.07 -1.37 16.88
CA ALA A 149 10.74 -1.58 17.42
C ALA A 149 10.00 -0.25 17.46
N SER A 150 8.77 -0.26 17.01
CA SER A 150 7.86 0.87 17.12
C SER A 150 6.48 0.41 17.54
N ALA A 151 5.79 1.28 18.27
CA ALA A 151 4.39 1.07 18.62
C ALA A 151 3.66 2.39 18.48
N SER A 152 2.49 2.36 17.86
CA SER A 152 1.59 3.51 17.79
C SER A 152 0.20 3.11 18.25
N ALA A 153 -0.49 4.06 18.88
CA ALA A 153 -1.87 3.92 19.27
C ALA A 153 -2.64 5.17 18.86
N GLU A 154 -3.75 4.99 18.21
CA GLU A 154 -4.62 6.05 17.74
C GLU A 154 -6.02 5.85 18.34
N ALA A 155 -6.63 6.94 18.79
CA ALA A 155 -8.00 6.95 19.29
C ALA A 155 -8.79 8.01 18.51
N GLY A 156 -9.94 7.62 18.02
CA GLY A 156 -10.83 8.49 17.27
C GLY A 156 -12.22 8.58 17.89
N SER A 157 -13.08 9.38 17.28
CA SER A 157 -14.48 9.47 17.63
C SER A 157 -15.20 8.14 17.41
N TRP A 158 -16.32 7.93 18.11
CA TRP A 158 -17.17 6.76 17.94
C TRP A 158 -16.49 5.43 18.32
N ASP A 159 -15.76 5.41 19.44
CA ASP A 159 -15.05 4.21 19.94
C ASP A 159 -14.12 3.58 18.89
N THR A 160 -13.48 4.41 18.09
CA THR A 160 -12.50 3.97 17.12
C THR A 160 -11.12 3.93 17.77
N TYR A 161 -10.49 2.76 17.77
CA TYR A 161 -9.13 2.56 18.31
C TYR A 161 -8.32 1.76 17.30
N ARG A 162 -7.09 2.20 17.08
CA ARG A 162 -6.12 1.48 16.25
C ARG A 162 -4.79 1.40 16.98
N THR A 163 -4.22 0.21 17.05
CA THR A 163 -2.90 -0.02 17.62
C THR A 163 -2.05 -0.79 16.62
N VAL A 164 -0.83 -0.34 16.41
CA VAL A 164 0.15 -0.99 15.53
C VAL A 164 1.42 -1.22 16.32
N GLY A 165 1.95 -2.46 16.22
CA GLY A 165 3.27 -2.82 16.72
C GLY A 165 4.11 -3.34 15.56
N ASP A 166 5.34 -2.86 15.44
CA ASP A 166 6.27 -3.24 14.37
C ASP A 166 7.64 -3.54 14.99
N ILE A 167 8.14 -4.75 14.80
CA ILE A 167 9.43 -5.21 15.30
C ILE A 167 10.20 -5.82 14.14
N SER A 168 11.43 -5.39 13.96
CA SER A 168 12.31 -5.84 12.89
C SER A 168 13.77 -5.92 13.35
N GLY A 169 14.53 -6.82 12.78
CA GLY A 169 15.97 -6.92 13.07
C GLY A 169 16.62 -8.21 12.59
N SER A 170 17.92 -8.29 12.82
CA SER A 170 18.69 -9.50 12.58
C SER A 170 18.44 -10.52 13.67
N LEU A 171 18.23 -11.78 13.28
CA LEU A 171 17.99 -12.92 14.18
C LEU A 171 19.28 -13.67 14.51
N ASN A 172 20.40 -13.34 13.87
CA ASN A 172 21.71 -13.93 14.12
C ASN A 172 22.81 -12.86 14.13
N GLU A 173 23.92 -13.15 14.77
CA GLU A 173 25.08 -12.26 14.88
C GLU A 173 25.73 -11.93 13.50
N ALA A 174 25.68 -12.87 12.57
CA ALA A 174 26.21 -12.68 11.22
C ALA A 174 25.29 -11.81 10.33
N GLN A 175 24.14 -11.35 10.83
CA GLN A 175 23.17 -10.50 10.11
C GLN A 175 22.66 -11.09 8.78
N THR A 176 22.80 -12.41 8.60
CA THR A 176 22.35 -13.12 7.40
C THR A 176 20.88 -13.50 7.46
N LEU A 177 20.35 -13.72 8.67
CA LEU A 177 18.93 -14.01 8.90
C LEU A 177 18.26 -12.81 9.55
N ARG A 178 17.21 -12.31 8.92
CA ARG A 178 16.46 -11.13 9.38
C ARG A 178 14.99 -11.44 9.41
N GLY A 179 14.29 -10.88 10.40
CA GLY A 179 12.85 -11.02 10.55
C GLY A 179 12.17 -9.67 10.78
N ARG A 180 10.91 -9.59 10.41
CA ARG A 180 10.02 -8.47 10.77
C ARG A 180 8.66 -9.02 11.11
N PHE A 181 8.06 -8.48 12.15
CA PHE A 181 6.70 -8.77 12.55
C PHE A 181 5.93 -7.47 12.72
N VAL A 182 4.77 -7.36 12.09
CA VAL A 182 3.86 -6.23 12.23
C VAL A 182 2.51 -6.76 12.68
N GLY A 183 2.03 -6.25 13.82
CA GLY A 183 0.71 -6.57 14.36
C GLY A 183 -0.18 -5.32 14.35
N ILE A 184 -1.41 -5.47 13.90
CA ILE A 184 -2.40 -4.39 13.84
C ILE A 184 -3.66 -4.86 14.53
N LEU A 185 -4.14 -4.06 15.48
CA LEU A 185 -5.45 -4.22 16.11
C LEU A 185 -6.27 -2.98 15.77
N ASN A 186 -7.40 -3.18 15.12
CA ASN A 186 -8.28 -2.11 14.69
C ASN A 186 -9.70 -2.38 15.16
N LYS A 187 -10.29 -1.43 15.85
CA LYS A 187 -11.69 -1.39 16.22
C LYS A 187 -12.30 -0.12 15.63
N LYS A 188 -13.21 -0.28 14.70
CA LYS A 188 -13.98 0.83 14.13
C LYS A 188 -15.39 0.80 14.72
N GLY A 189 -15.75 1.83 15.47
CA GLY A 189 -17.10 2.10 15.87
C GLY A 189 -17.88 2.84 14.76
N SER A 190 -19.17 2.89 14.89
CA SER A 190 -20.07 3.61 13.97
C SER A 190 -21.03 4.50 14.76
N PHE A 191 -21.49 5.57 14.14
CA PHE A 191 -22.59 6.38 14.69
C PHE A 191 -23.95 5.66 14.63
N LYS A 192 -24.02 4.52 13.94
CA LYS A 192 -25.20 3.63 13.93
C LYS A 192 -25.01 2.55 14.99
N ASP A 193 -26.04 2.34 15.79
CA ASP A 193 -26.07 1.23 16.74
C ASP A 193 -25.93 -0.11 15.99
N ASP A 194 -25.21 -1.05 16.58
CA ASP A 194 -24.94 -2.40 16.06
C ASP A 194 -24.09 -2.52 14.78
N VAL A 195 -23.38 -1.46 14.37
CA VAL A 195 -22.44 -1.51 13.24
C VAL A 195 -21.03 -1.16 13.71
N GLY A 196 -20.31 -2.13 14.19
CA GLY A 196 -18.90 -2.00 14.55
C GLY A 196 -18.08 -3.09 13.86
N GLU A 197 -16.86 -2.78 13.44
CA GLU A 197 -15.92 -3.73 12.86
C GLU A 197 -14.70 -3.86 13.76
N GLN A 198 -14.33 -5.11 14.07
CA GLN A 198 -13.08 -5.43 14.75
C GLN A 198 -12.23 -6.30 13.82
N SER A 199 -11.01 -5.89 13.57
CA SER A 199 -10.07 -6.65 12.79
C SER A 199 -8.72 -6.72 13.48
N GLY A 200 -8.04 -7.85 13.33
CA GLY A 200 -6.66 -8.04 13.74
C GLY A 200 -5.88 -8.61 12.58
N THR A 201 -4.75 -8.03 12.26
CA THR A 201 -3.86 -8.50 11.20
C THR A 201 -2.45 -8.64 11.75
N ALA A 202 -1.83 -9.76 11.44
CA ALA A 202 -0.42 -9.99 11.76
C ALA A 202 0.31 -10.39 10.49
N TYR A 203 1.51 -9.84 10.32
CA TYR A 203 2.41 -10.11 9.21
C TYR A 203 3.80 -10.44 9.76
N GLY A 204 4.41 -11.50 9.25
CA GLY A 204 5.75 -11.94 9.64
C GLY A 204 6.56 -12.45 8.47
#